data_d1a4d57a228239e7bd6c15014e6e76e4
#
_entry.id   d1a4d57a228239e7bd6c15014e6e76e4
#
_cell.length_a   1.000
_cell.length_b   1.000
_cell.length_c   1.000
_cell.angle_alpha   90.00
_cell.angle_beta   90.00
_cell.angle_gamma   90.00
#
_symmetry.space_group_name_H-M   'P 1'
#
loop_
_entity.id
_entity.type
_entity.pdbx_description
1 polymer ?
#
loop_
_entity_poly.entity_id
_entity_poly.type
_entity_poly.pdbx_seq_one_letter_code
_entity_poly.pdbx_strand_id
1 'polypeptide(L)'
;MKKLFIIGGTMGIGKSTVSQILKQKLPNSVFLDGDWCWDSSPFQVTTETKEMVMKNICAVLNNFLTCSAYENVIFCWVMHEQCIIDKIISCLNTANSRMIAVSLICSEQELTQRLQKDVRAGIRTSDVIERSVQRIPLYQKLNTIKVDTSGKSAAEVAEEIAAL
;
A
#
# COMPACT_ATOMS: atom_id res chain seq x y z
N MET A 1 -3.37 13.69 17.88
CA MET A 1 -4.15 13.23 16.70
C MET A 1 -3.32 12.19 15.97
N LYS A 2 -3.86 11.01 15.75
CA LYS A 2 -3.14 9.92 15.03
C LYS A 2 -2.92 10.27 13.56
N LYS A 3 -1.89 9.70 12.95
CA LYS A 3 -1.71 9.73 11.49
C LYS A 3 -2.03 8.35 10.92
N LEU A 4 -2.84 8.32 9.85
CA LEU A 4 -3.12 7.12 9.07
C LEU A 4 -2.56 7.30 7.65
N PHE A 5 -1.51 6.57 7.33
CA PHE A 5 -0.91 6.53 6.00
C PHE A 5 -1.54 5.38 5.20
N ILE A 6 -2.15 5.70 4.07
CA ILE A 6 -2.73 4.74 3.12
C ILE A 6 -1.88 4.76 1.86
N ILE A 7 -1.03 3.75 1.67
CA ILE A 7 0.00 3.72 0.62
C ILE A 7 -0.43 2.74 -0.47
N GLY A 8 -0.84 3.29 -1.61
CA GLY A 8 -1.15 2.54 -2.82
C GLY A 8 0.01 2.48 -3.81
N GLY A 9 -0.10 1.60 -4.77
CA GLY A 9 0.85 1.47 -5.86
C GLY A 9 0.76 0.09 -6.51
N THR A 10 1.22 -0.02 -7.75
CA THR A 10 1.19 -1.29 -8.48
C THR A 10 2.14 -2.32 -7.87
N MET A 11 2.04 -3.58 -8.29
CA MET A 11 2.94 -4.64 -7.82
C MET A 11 4.39 -4.32 -8.25
N GLY A 12 5.35 -4.63 -7.37
CA GLY A 12 6.78 -4.40 -7.64
C GLY A 12 7.27 -2.96 -7.44
N ILE A 13 6.39 -2.00 -7.11
CA ILE A 13 6.80 -0.58 -6.93
C ILE A 13 7.51 -0.30 -5.61
N GLY A 14 7.46 -1.22 -4.65
CA GLY A 14 8.18 -1.11 -3.37
C GLY A 14 7.32 -0.71 -2.17
N LYS A 15 5.99 -0.80 -2.24
CA LYS A 15 5.06 -0.43 -1.13
C LYS A 15 5.46 -0.99 0.22
N SER A 16 5.60 -2.31 0.32
CA SER A 16 5.87 -2.99 1.59
C SER A 16 7.24 -2.59 2.16
N THR A 17 8.26 -2.45 1.30
CA THR A 17 9.60 -2.02 1.71
C THR A 17 9.59 -0.60 2.25
N VAL A 18 8.97 0.33 1.51
CA VAL A 18 8.83 1.74 1.93
C VAL A 18 8.05 1.84 3.24
N SER A 19 6.95 1.09 3.36
CA SER A 19 6.11 1.07 4.57
C SER A 19 6.83 0.53 5.79
N GLN A 20 7.67 -0.50 5.64
CA GLN A 20 8.51 -1.02 6.73
C GLN A 20 9.55 -0.01 7.20
N ILE A 21 10.19 0.71 6.27
CA ILE A 21 11.15 1.77 6.61
C ILE A 21 10.42 2.93 7.29
N LEU A 22 9.27 3.34 6.76
CA LEU A 22 8.43 4.39 7.36
C LEU A 22 8.04 4.04 8.81
N LYS A 23 7.64 2.78 9.05
CA LYS A 23 7.34 2.28 10.39
C LYS A 23 8.54 2.43 11.35
N GLN A 24 9.74 2.20 10.88
CA GLN A 24 10.95 2.33 11.72
C GLN A 24 11.32 3.80 11.98
N LYS A 25 10.98 4.70 11.08
CA LYS A 25 11.26 6.15 11.20
C LYS A 25 10.26 6.88 12.11
N LEU A 26 9.00 6.50 12.08
CA LEU A 26 7.95 7.17 12.83
C LEU A 26 7.82 6.57 14.24
N PRO A 27 7.68 7.41 15.29
CA PRO A 27 7.49 6.90 16.66
C PRO A 27 6.13 6.21 16.79
N ASN A 28 6.05 5.25 17.71
CA ASN A 28 4.80 4.58 18.10
C ASN A 28 3.96 4.16 16.90
N SER A 29 4.58 3.47 15.95
CA SER A 29 3.98 3.12 14.66
C SER A 29 3.66 1.64 14.54
N VAL A 30 2.60 1.33 13.79
CA VAL A 30 2.18 -0.02 13.42
C VAL A 30 1.94 -0.10 11.91
N PHE A 31 2.23 -1.25 11.33
CA PHE A 31 2.10 -1.49 9.88
C PHE A 31 1.24 -2.71 9.58
N LEU A 32 0.38 -2.55 8.58
CA LEU A 32 -0.40 -3.62 7.96
C LEU A 32 -0.15 -3.64 6.46
N ASP A 33 0.25 -4.79 5.92
CA ASP A 33 0.15 -5.08 4.50
C ASP A 33 -1.20 -5.77 4.23
N GLY A 34 -1.98 -5.25 3.29
CA GLY A 34 -3.29 -5.79 2.96
C GLY A 34 -3.23 -7.24 2.48
N ASP A 35 -2.11 -7.65 1.88
CA ASP A 35 -1.93 -9.03 1.42
C ASP A 35 -1.88 -10.04 2.58
N TRP A 36 -1.48 -9.63 3.78
CA TRP A 36 -1.51 -10.51 4.96
C TRP A 36 -2.92 -10.85 5.43
N CYS A 37 -3.93 -10.11 4.99
CA CYS A 37 -5.32 -10.32 5.39
C CYS A 37 -6.04 -11.42 4.61
N TRP A 38 -5.39 -11.99 3.59
CA TRP A 38 -5.93 -13.07 2.76
C TRP A 38 -4.85 -13.98 2.15
N ASP A 39 -3.76 -14.18 2.86
CA ASP A 39 -2.71 -15.12 2.48
C ASP A 39 -3.26 -16.55 2.54
N SER A 40 -3.36 -17.21 1.38
CA SER A 40 -3.98 -18.53 1.25
C SER A 40 -3.30 -19.38 0.16
N SER A 41 -3.41 -20.69 0.29
CA SER A 41 -2.89 -21.64 -0.69
C SER A 41 -3.97 -22.69 -1.03
N PRO A 42 -4.40 -22.79 -2.32
CA PRO A 42 -4.09 -21.87 -3.41
C PRO A 42 -4.70 -20.49 -3.20
N PHE A 43 -4.09 -19.45 -3.76
CA PHE A 43 -4.62 -18.09 -3.69
C PHE A 43 -5.87 -17.97 -4.58
N GLN A 44 -6.99 -17.54 -3.99
CA GLN A 44 -8.27 -17.46 -4.67
C GLN A 44 -8.82 -16.03 -4.62
N VAL A 45 -9.23 -15.52 -5.79
CA VAL A 45 -9.84 -14.21 -5.94
C VAL A 45 -11.27 -14.37 -6.43
N THR A 46 -12.21 -14.41 -5.51
CA THR A 46 -13.66 -14.50 -5.74
C THR A 46 -14.36 -13.27 -5.16
N THR A 47 -15.64 -13.10 -5.42
CA THR A 47 -16.44 -12.05 -4.77
C THR A 47 -16.41 -12.20 -3.25
N GLU A 48 -16.54 -13.41 -2.75
CA GLU A 48 -16.53 -13.72 -1.32
C GLU A 48 -15.18 -13.39 -0.68
N THR A 49 -14.05 -13.82 -1.29
CA THR A 49 -12.71 -13.53 -0.74
C THR A 49 -12.36 -12.05 -0.80
N LYS A 50 -12.85 -11.30 -1.81
CA LYS A 50 -12.73 -9.84 -1.88
C LYS A 50 -13.50 -9.15 -0.75
N GLU A 51 -14.69 -9.61 -0.45
CA GLU A 51 -15.48 -9.07 0.68
C GLU A 51 -14.84 -9.42 2.02
N MET A 52 -14.37 -10.65 2.17
CA MET A 52 -13.66 -11.12 3.37
C MET A 52 -12.40 -10.27 3.63
N VAL A 53 -11.52 -10.09 2.64
CA VAL A 53 -10.29 -9.31 2.83
C VAL A 53 -10.57 -7.87 3.22
N MET A 54 -11.60 -7.24 2.65
CA MET A 54 -12.02 -5.88 3.03
C MET A 54 -12.45 -5.82 4.49
N LYS A 55 -13.24 -6.79 4.96
CA LYS A 55 -13.65 -6.89 6.37
C LYS A 55 -12.44 -7.08 7.29
N ASN A 56 -11.51 -7.95 6.92
CA ASN A 56 -10.29 -8.20 7.69
C ASN A 56 -9.43 -6.94 7.80
N ILE A 57 -9.17 -6.26 6.68
CA ILE A 57 -8.40 -5.00 6.64
C ILE A 57 -9.06 -3.96 7.56
N CYS A 58 -10.36 -3.73 7.41
CA CYS A 58 -11.08 -2.73 8.19
C CYS A 58 -11.08 -3.06 9.69
N ALA A 59 -11.24 -4.33 10.06
CA ALA A 59 -11.19 -4.76 11.46
C ALA A 59 -9.81 -4.52 12.08
N VAL A 60 -8.73 -4.91 11.39
CA VAL A 60 -7.37 -4.73 11.89
C VAL A 60 -7.01 -3.26 11.99
N LEU A 61 -7.30 -2.46 10.96
CA LEU A 61 -7.02 -1.02 10.98
C LEU A 61 -7.80 -0.29 12.08
N ASN A 62 -9.06 -0.62 12.32
CA ASN A 62 -9.83 -0.04 13.41
C ASN A 62 -9.24 -0.41 14.78
N ASN A 63 -8.75 -1.63 14.98
CA ASN A 63 -8.06 -2.01 16.21
C ASN A 63 -6.78 -1.18 16.42
N PHE A 64 -6.01 -0.92 15.36
CA PHE A 64 -4.83 -0.05 15.45
C PHE A 64 -5.19 1.41 15.74
N LEU A 65 -6.24 1.93 15.09
CA LEU A 65 -6.71 3.30 15.29
C LEU A 65 -7.25 3.55 16.71
N THR A 66 -7.83 2.55 17.33
CA THR A 66 -8.35 2.66 18.71
C THR A 66 -7.28 2.38 19.78
N CYS A 67 -6.21 1.66 19.46
CA CYS A 67 -5.14 1.33 20.40
C CYS A 67 -4.32 2.58 20.77
N SER A 68 -4.26 2.92 22.06
CA SER A 68 -3.54 4.10 22.55
C SER A 68 -2.02 4.03 22.39
N ALA A 69 -1.46 2.83 22.20
CA ALA A 69 -0.02 2.62 22.03
C ALA A 69 0.52 3.17 20.68
N TYR A 70 -0.35 3.36 19.68
CA TYR A 70 0.07 3.78 18.36
C TYR A 70 -0.36 5.21 18.04
N GLU A 71 0.58 5.98 17.52
CA GLU A 71 0.36 7.34 17.00
C GLU A 71 0.31 7.35 15.47
N ASN A 72 1.03 6.41 14.84
CA ASN A 72 1.14 6.29 13.39
C ASN A 72 0.69 4.90 12.94
N VAL A 73 -0.35 4.85 12.12
CA VAL A 73 -0.87 3.64 11.49
C VAL A 73 -0.49 3.69 10.02
N ILE A 74 0.21 2.67 9.55
CA ILE A 74 0.67 2.57 8.17
C ILE A 74 -0.03 1.38 7.54
N PHE A 75 -0.66 1.59 6.41
CA PHE A 75 -1.32 0.57 5.63
C PHE A 75 -0.87 0.63 4.18
N CYS A 76 -0.51 -0.48 3.59
CA CYS A 76 -0.25 -0.55 2.16
C CYS A 76 -1.01 -1.68 1.48
N TRP A 77 -1.43 -1.43 0.24
CA TRP A 77 -2.08 -2.44 -0.60
C TRP A 77 -2.12 -2.01 -2.07
N VAL A 78 -2.55 -2.93 -2.96
CA VAL A 78 -2.83 -2.63 -4.37
C VAL A 78 -4.23 -2.02 -4.48
N MET A 79 -4.30 -0.69 -4.54
CA MET A 79 -5.54 0.09 -4.60
C MET A 79 -5.53 0.95 -5.87
N HIS A 80 -5.85 0.36 -7.01
CA HIS A 80 -5.77 1.01 -8.31
C HIS A 80 -7.08 1.69 -8.76
N GLU A 81 -8.13 1.60 -7.95
CA GLU A 81 -9.42 2.24 -8.16
C GLU A 81 -9.79 3.08 -6.94
N GLN A 82 -10.35 4.27 -7.18
CA GLN A 82 -10.74 5.19 -6.10
C GLN A 82 -11.77 4.55 -5.16
N CYS A 83 -12.71 3.77 -5.69
CA CYS A 83 -13.73 3.10 -4.90
C CYS A 83 -13.16 2.12 -3.86
N ILE A 84 -11.98 1.53 -4.10
CA ILE A 84 -11.32 0.66 -3.12
C ILE A 84 -10.85 1.48 -1.91
N ILE A 85 -10.21 2.63 -2.19
CA ILE A 85 -9.73 3.56 -1.15
C ILE A 85 -10.91 4.11 -0.36
N ASP A 86 -11.95 4.58 -1.04
CA ASP A 86 -13.15 5.17 -0.43
C ASP A 86 -13.88 4.14 0.44
N LYS A 87 -13.99 2.89 -0.02
CA LYS A 87 -14.60 1.80 0.74
C LYS A 87 -13.82 1.49 2.01
N ILE A 88 -12.49 1.45 1.95
CA ILE A 88 -11.65 1.27 3.15
C ILE A 88 -11.89 2.43 4.11
N ILE A 89 -11.76 3.66 3.66
CA ILE A 89 -11.91 4.85 4.50
C ILE A 89 -13.30 4.90 5.16
N SER A 90 -14.35 4.58 4.42
CA SER A 90 -15.73 4.59 4.95
C SER A 90 -15.98 3.58 6.08
N CYS A 91 -15.17 2.53 6.16
CA CYS A 91 -15.26 1.51 7.21
C CYS A 91 -14.41 1.85 8.46
N LEU A 92 -13.60 2.91 8.41
CA LEU A 92 -12.68 3.25 9.49
C LEU A 92 -13.21 4.36 10.39
N ASN A 93 -12.96 4.22 11.69
CA ASN A 93 -13.19 5.29 12.66
C ASN A 93 -12.02 6.27 12.65
N THR A 94 -12.10 7.26 11.77
CA THR A 94 -11.04 8.26 11.53
C THR A 94 -11.26 9.59 12.24
N ALA A 95 -12.26 9.71 13.11
CA ALA A 95 -12.67 10.97 13.75
C ALA A 95 -11.52 11.74 14.42
N ASN A 96 -10.54 11.03 14.98
CA ASN A 96 -9.36 11.59 15.65
C ASN A 96 -8.06 11.32 14.86
N SER A 97 -8.14 11.11 13.56
CA SER A 97 -6.99 10.74 12.75
C SER A 97 -6.85 11.66 11.54
N ARG A 98 -5.62 12.07 11.26
CA ARG A 98 -5.26 12.70 9.99
C ARG A 98 -4.94 11.62 8.98
N MET A 99 -5.70 11.55 7.89
CA MET A 99 -5.45 10.62 6.78
C MET A 99 -4.49 11.21 5.76
N ILE A 100 -3.54 10.39 5.32
CA ILE A 100 -2.54 10.72 4.31
C ILE A 100 -2.57 9.59 3.27
N ALA A 101 -3.30 9.81 2.19
CA ALA A 101 -3.40 8.85 1.09
C ALA A 101 -2.32 9.14 0.03
N VAL A 102 -1.48 8.15 -0.24
CA VAL A 102 -0.32 8.24 -1.12
C VAL A 102 -0.41 7.18 -2.21
N SER A 103 -0.13 7.56 -3.44
CA SER A 103 0.13 6.62 -4.53
C SER A 103 1.62 6.67 -4.92
N LEU A 104 2.31 5.55 -4.75
CA LEU A 104 3.64 5.38 -5.29
C LEU A 104 3.54 5.21 -6.80
N ILE A 105 4.30 6.01 -7.53
CA ILE A 105 4.39 5.97 -8.98
C ILE A 105 5.85 5.85 -9.42
N CYS A 106 6.09 5.38 -10.63
CA CYS A 106 7.40 5.40 -11.28
C CYS A 106 7.22 5.29 -12.80
N SER A 107 8.32 5.44 -13.53
CA SER A 107 8.33 5.18 -14.97
C SER A 107 8.09 3.70 -15.27
N GLU A 108 7.48 3.43 -16.43
CA GLU A 108 7.26 2.06 -16.92
C GLU A 108 8.58 1.29 -17.05
N GLN A 109 9.62 1.96 -17.55
CA GLN A 109 10.94 1.36 -17.73
C GLN A 109 11.51 0.86 -16.41
N GLU A 110 11.45 1.67 -15.38
CA GLU A 110 12.00 1.32 -14.07
C GLU A 110 11.19 0.24 -13.37
N LEU A 111 9.86 0.29 -13.45
CA LEU A 111 9.01 -0.78 -12.94
C LEU A 111 9.30 -2.11 -13.62
N THR A 112 9.43 -2.10 -14.94
CA THR A 112 9.78 -3.29 -15.73
C THR A 112 11.12 -3.88 -15.29
N GLN A 113 12.13 -3.05 -15.09
CA GLN A 113 13.44 -3.51 -14.62
C GLN A 113 13.37 -4.14 -13.21
N ARG A 114 12.62 -3.53 -12.29
CA ARG A 114 12.42 -4.07 -10.93
C ARG A 114 11.72 -5.42 -10.97
N LEU A 115 10.64 -5.52 -11.74
CA LEU A 115 9.87 -6.77 -11.87
C LEU A 115 10.65 -7.88 -12.59
N GLN A 116 11.46 -7.54 -13.61
CA GLN A 116 12.34 -8.51 -14.25
C GLN A 116 13.37 -9.12 -13.29
N LYS A 117 13.89 -8.35 -12.33
CA LYS A 117 14.76 -8.89 -11.27
C LYS A 117 14.00 -9.89 -10.40
N ASP A 118 12.77 -9.57 -10.01
CA ASP A 118 11.93 -10.46 -9.20
C ASP A 118 11.60 -11.77 -9.94
N VAL A 119 11.30 -11.68 -11.24
CA VAL A 119 11.03 -12.85 -12.10
C VAL A 119 12.30 -13.72 -12.22
N ARG A 120 13.46 -13.12 -12.48
CA ARG A 120 14.74 -13.86 -12.56
C ARG A 120 15.12 -14.53 -11.24
N ALA A 121 14.76 -13.92 -10.12
CA ALA A 121 14.95 -14.47 -8.78
C ALA A 121 13.91 -15.54 -8.39
N GLY A 122 12.93 -15.84 -9.27
CA GLY A 122 11.86 -16.81 -8.98
C GLY A 122 10.82 -16.34 -7.96
N ILE A 123 10.82 -15.05 -7.62
CA ILE A 123 9.88 -14.45 -6.65
C ILE A 123 8.51 -14.25 -7.30
N ARG A 124 8.46 -14.01 -8.61
CA ARG A 124 7.24 -13.71 -9.36
C ARG A 124 7.22 -14.43 -10.72
N THR A 125 6.03 -14.62 -11.27
CA THR A 125 5.81 -15.11 -12.64
C THR A 125 5.86 -13.94 -13.63
N SER A 126 6.18 -14.22 -14.90
CA SER A 126 6.41 -13.19 -15.95
C SER A 126 5.18 -12.34 -16.28
N ASP A 127 3.97 -12.88 -16.08
CA ASP A 127 2.68 -12.19 -16.31
C ASP A 127 2.48 -10.94 -15.43
N VAL A 128 3.22 -10.84 -14.31
CA VAL A 128 3.14 -9.70 -13.42
C VAL A 128 3.60 -8.39 -14.06
N ILE A 129 4.54 -8.46 -15.03
CA ILE A 129 5.12 -7.26 -15.65
C ILE A 129 4.05 -6.49 -16.40
N GLU A 130 3.41 -7.14 -17.38
CA GLU A 130 2.37 -6.51 -18.18
C GLU A 130 1.22 -5.97 -17.33
N ARG A 131 0.71 -6.80 -16.44
CA ARG A 131 -0.40 -6.44 -15.52
C ARG A 131 -0.06 -5.27 -14.62
N SER A 132 1.17 -5.16 -14.15
CA SER A 132 1.60 -4.07 -13.26
C SER A 132 1.81 -2.77 -14.04
N VAL A 133 2.39 -2.84 -15.23
CA VAL A 133 2.61 -1.69 -16.10
C VAL A 133 1.27 -1.09 -16.55
N GLN A 134 0.31 -1.89 -16.95
CA GLN A 134 -1.03 -1.43 -17.34
C GLN A 134 -1.76 -0.66 -16.24
N ARG A 135 -1.41 -0.89 -14.97
CA ARG A 135 -2.01 -0.20 -13.82
C ARG A 135 -1.39 1.16 -13.50
N ILE A 136 -0.19 1.48 -13.98
CA ILE A 136 0.48 2.75 -13.69
C ILE A 136 -0.43 3.97 -13.95
N PRO A 137 -1.09 4.09 -15.13
CA PRO A 137 -1.94 5.25 -15.40
C PRO A 137 -3.15 5.37 -14.47
N LEU A 138 -3.61 4.27 -13.87
CA LEU A 138 -4.75 4.28 -12.95
C LEU A 138 -4.40 5.02 -11.66
N TYR A 139 -3.18 4.83 -11.15
CA TYR A 139 -2.71 5.53 -9.94
C TYR A 139 -2.58 7.03 -10.14
N GLN A 140 -2.31 7.51 -11.35
CA GLN A 140 -2.26 8.95 -11.66
C GLN A 140 -3.62 9.64 -11.48
N LYS A 141 -4.71 8.90 -11.69
CA LYS A 141 -6.09 9.43 -11.64
C LYS A 141 -6.70 9.44 -10.24
N LEU A 142 -6.08 8.76 -9.26
CA LEU A 142 -6.59 8.67 -7.90
C LEU A 142 -6.49 10.01 -7.17
N ASN A 143 -7.41 10.27 -6.26
CA ASN A 143 -7.34 11.43 -5.36
C ASN A 143 -6.38 11.14 -4.19
N THR A 144 -5.09 11.10 -4.50
CA THR A 144 -3.99 10.79 -3.57
C THR A 144 -2.79 11.68 -3.86
N ILE A 145 -1.91 11.84 -2.90
CA ILE A 145 -0.60 12.47 -3.10
C ILE A 145 0.26 11.51 -3.93
N LYS A 146 0.85 12.01 -5.02
CA LYS A 146 1.74 11.21 -5.87
C LYS A 146 3.17 11.34 -5.38
N VAL A 147 3.78 10.19 -5.07
CA VAL A 147 5.20 10.12 -4.70
C VAL A 147 5.92 9.30 -5.75
N ASP A 148 6.75 9.98 -6.53
CA ASP A 148 7.55 9.34 -7.56
C ASP A 148 8.75 8.62 -6.94
N THR A 149 8.86 7.32 -7.21
CA THR A 149 9.93 6.46 -6.71
C THR A 149 11.07 6.30 -7.70
N SER A 150 10.98 6.92 -8.89
CA SER A 150 11.99 6.81 -9.94
C SER A 150 13.33 7.40 -9.47
N GLY A 151 14.40 6.62 -9.60
CA GLY A 151 15.74 7.04 -9.21
C GLY A 151 15.96 7.20 -7.70
N LYS A 152 14.97 6.89 -6.87
CA LYS A 152 15.06 7.01 -5.40
C LYS A 152 15.20 5.65 -4.73
N SER A 153 15.94 5.63 -3.65
CA SER A 153 15.95 4.51 -2.70
C SER A 153 14.64 4.46 -1.91
N ALA A 154 14.29 3.30 -1.38
CA ALA A 154 13.12 3.15 -0.53
C ALA A 154 13.19 4.03 0.75
N ALA A 155 14.41 4.33 1.23
CA ALA A 155 14.62 5.20 2.37
C ALA A 155 14.29 6.66 2.05
N GLU A 156 14.68 7.17 0.89
CA GLU A 156 14.34 8.52 0.43
C GLU A 156 12.84 8.68 0.23
N VAL A 157 12.18 7.67 -0.36
CA VAL A 157 10.72 7.65 -0.52
C VAL A 157 10.01 7.65 0.83
N ALA A 158 10.48 6.84 1.79
CA ALA A 158 9.91 6.80 3.13
C ALA A 158 10.09 8.14 3.87
N GLU A 159 11.20 8.83 3.64
CA GLU A 159 11.48 10.16 4.21
C GLU A 159 10.52 11.22 3.66
N GLU A 160 10.30 11.22 2.35
CA GLU A 160 9.33 12.10 1.69
C GLU A 160 7.91 11.89 2.24
N ILE A 161 7.49 10.63 2.44
CA ILE A 161 6.18 10.32 3.02
C ILE A 161 6.10 10.72 4.49
N ALA A 162 7.16 10.55 5.27
CA ALA A 162 7.19 10.92 6.69
C ALA A 162 7.02 12.44 6.90
N ALA A 163 7.43 13.26 5.93
CA ALA A 163 7.32 14.72 5.95
C ALA A 163 5.90 15.24 5.64
N LEU A 164 4.99 14.38 5.14
CA LEU A 164 3.60 14.74 4.86
C LEU A 164 2.79 14.81 6.18
#